data_109afb550e8df4ba7d12c5a85d9bcd3d
#
_entry.id   109afb550e8df4ba7d12c5a85d9bcd3d
#
_cell.length_a   1.000
_cell.length_b   1.000
_cell.length_c   1.000
_cell.angle_alpha   90.00
_cell.angle_beta   90.00
_cell.angle_gamma   90.00
#
_symmetry.space_group_name_H-M   'P 1'
#
loop_
_entity.id
_entity.type
_entity.pdbx_description
1 polymer ?
#
loop_
_entity_poly.entity_id
_entity_poly.type
_entity_poly.pdbx_seq_one_letter_code
_entity_poly.pdbx_strand_id
1 'polypeptide(L)'
;RVENAYSVGTMVWNIDKAISTEGKSFARALIILQEARRTGVLSSKIDRYCSVLECIYAIKKEHKKNISNITAAYIGNDSEEQERIRENMRDAYGVRSDGSHGENLKYLQENDREKLMRLSTVIDDYVRRVFRKAISVENLNYNNTSEEKARIRKYFSDLAKTVYPE
;
A
#
# COMPACT_ATOMS: atom_id res chain seq x y z
N ARG A 1 -7.83 27.63 2.58
CA ARG A 1 -6.42 27.60 3.07
C ARG A 1 -6.32 27.17 4.53
N VAL A 2 -7.30 27.48 5.38
CA VAL A 2 -7.29 27.12 6.81
C VAL A 2 -7.67 25.65 7.04
N GLU A 3 -8.60 25.10 6.28
CA GLU A 3 -8.99 23.67 6.35
C GLU A 3 -7.85 22.72 6.00
N ASN A 4 -6.99 23.09 5.04
CA ASN A 4 -5.82 22.28 4.69
C ASN A 4 -4.74 22.26 5.79
N ALA A 5 -4.58 23.37 6.52
CA ALA A 5 -3.64 23.44 7.65
C ALA A 5 -4.12 22.61 8.85
N TYR A 6 -5.44 22.56 9.08
CA TYR A 6 -6.02 21.74 10.15
C TYR A 6 -5.89 20.24 9.86
N SER A 7 -6.12 19.84 8.62
CA SER A 7 -5.96 18.44 8.21
C SER A 7 -4.52 17.97 8.29
N VAL A 8 -3.55 18.81 7.92
CA VAL A 8 -2.12 18.50 8.03
C VAL A 8 -1.68 18.47 9.50
N GLY A 9 -2.14 19.40 10.33
CA GLY A 9 -1.86 19.42 11.77
C GLY A 9 -2.41 18.18 12.49
N THR A 10 -3.63 17.79 12.19
CA THR A 10 -4.27 16.58 12.73
C THR A 10 -3.56 15.31 12.22
N MET A 11 -3.10 15.31 10.97
CA MET A 11 -2.32 14.24 10.38
C MET A 11 -0.96 14.09 11.08
N VAL A 12 -0.23 15.18 11.32
CA VAL A 12 1.06 15.18 12.04
C VAL A 12 0.87 14.69 13.47
N TRP A 13 -0.16 15.18 14.16
CA TRP A 13 -0.46 14.75 15.54
C TRP A 13 -0.85 13.26 15.62
N ASN A 14 -1.60 12.76 14.66
CA ASN A 14 -1.94 11.35 14.58
C ASN A 14 -0.72 10.48 14.24
N ILE A 15 0.25 11.00 13.48
CA ILE A 15 1.51 10.33 13.19
C ILE A 15 2.36 10.24 14.46
N ASP A 16 2.54 11.33 15.20
CA ASP A 16 3.31 11.33 16.44
C ASP A 16 2.68 10.41 17.49
N LYS A 17 1.35 10.44 17.61
CA LYS A 17 0.61 9.52 18.48
C LYS A 17 0.70 8.06 17.99
N ALA A 18 0.74 7.83 16.70
CA ALA A 18 0.90 6.51 16.11
C ALA A 18 2.32 5.96 16.28
N ILE A 19 3.34 6.81 16.21
CA ILE A 19 4.76 6.45 16.45
C ILE A 19 5.01 6.19 17.93
N SER A 20 4.42 6.97 18.84
CA SER A 20 4.61 6.85 20.28
C SER A 20 3.97 5.61 20.91
N THR A 21 3.11 4.91 20.17
CA THR A 21 2.44 3.70 20.66
C THR A 21 3.03 2.48 19.95
N GLU A 22 3.88 1.74 20.65
CA GLU A 22 4.57 0.56 20.13
C GLU A 22 3.65 -0.39 19.35
N GLY A 23 4.05 -0.74 18.12
CA GLY A 23 3.50 -1.85 17.36
C GLY A 23 2.32 -1.55 16.44
N LYS A 24 1.97 -0.30 16.14
CA LYS A 24 0.83 0.03 15.26
C LYS A 24 1.15 -0.21 13.78
N SER A 25 0.31 -0.96 13.10
CA SER A 25 0.46 -1.28 11.67
C SER A 25 0.55 -0.02 10.80
N PHE A 26 -0.20 1.04 11.14
CA PHE A 26 -0.17 2.30 10.40
C PHE A 26 1.11 3.11 10.62
N ALA A 27 1.62 3.17 11.85
CA ALA A 27 2.90 3.80 12.14
C ALA A 27 4.04 3.07 11.42
N ARG A 28 4.00 1.74 11.43
CA ARG A 28 4.95 0.92 10.67
C ARG A 28 4.86 1.19 9.18
N ALA A 29 3.66 1.31 8.62
CA ALA A 29 3.45 1.66 7.22
C ALA A 29 4.09 3.01 6.86
N LEU A 30 3.97 4.02 7.73
CA LEU A 30 4.59 5.33 7.52
C LEU A 30 6.13 5.27 7.56
N ILE A 31 6.71 4.51 8.49
CA ILE A 31 8.15 4.31 8.56
C ILE A 31 8.65 3.66 7.27
N ILE A 32 8.01 2.55 6.84
CA ILE A 32 8.37 1.86 5.60
C ILE A 32 8.22 2.79 4.39
N LEU A 33 7.19 3.65 4.36
CA LEU A 33 6.99 4.62 3.29
C LEU A 33 8.13 5.64 3.22
N GLN A 34 8.60 6.13 4.37
CA GLN A 34 9.76 7.03 4.41
C GLN A 34 11.03 6.34 3.91
N GLU A 35 11.25 5.09 4.30
CA GLU A 35 12.36 4.28 3.81
C GLU A 35 12.26 4.04 2.30
N ALA A 36 11.06 3.72 1.78
CA ALA A 36 10.83 3.55 0.35
C ALA A 36 11.21 4.80 -0.45
N ARG A 37 10.89 5.99 0.06
CA ARG A 37 11.21 7.26 -0.61
C ARG A 37 12.69 7.61 -0.58
N ARG A 38 13.43 7.11 0.39
CA ARG A 38 14.88 7.34 0.52
C ARG A 38 15.72 6.35 -0.28
N THR A 39 15.17 5.19 -0.64
CA THR A 39 15.94 4.19 -1.39
C THR A 39 16.08 4.58 -2.87
N GLY A 40 17.30 4.45 -3.40
CA GLY A 40 17.62 4.66 -4.82
C GLY A 40 17.40 3.40 -5.67
N VAL A 41 17.24 2.23 -5.06
CA VAL A 41 17.07 0.95 -5.75
C VAL A 41 15.58 0.73 -6.04
N LEU A 42 15.20 0.74 -7.31
CA LEU A 42 13.80 0.70 -7.75
C LEU A 42 13.05 -0.57 -7.30
N SER A 43 13.67 -1.73 -7.39
CA SER A 43 13.06 -2.99 -6.93
C SER A 43 12.79 -2.98 -5.43
N SER A 44 13.76 -2.53 -4.64
CA SER A 44 13.59 -2.36 -3.19
C SER A 44 12.54 -1.32 -2.83
N LYS A 45 12.41 -0.26 -3.63
CA LYS A 45 11.39 0.76 -3.46
C LYS A 45 9.99 0.20 -3.69
N ILE A 46 9.80 -0.57 -4.76
CA ILE A 46 8.54 -1.25 -5.07
C ILE A 46 8.18 -2.26 -3.99
N ASP A 47 9.14 -3.08 -3.53
CA ASP A 47 8.94 -4.02 -2.43
C ASP A 47 8.43 -3.31 -1.16
N ARG A 48 9.06 -2.19 -0.77
CA ARG A 48 8.63 -1.41 0.38
C ARG A 48 7.24 -0.82 0.21
N TYR A 49 6.87 -0.36 -0.99
CA TYR A 49 5.50 0.09 -1.26
C TYR A 49 4.46 -1.04 -1.10
N CYS A 50 4.77 -2.25 -1.57
CA CYS A 50 3.92 -3.41 -1.30
C CYS A 50 3.79 -3.67 0.21
N SER A 51 4.88 -3.60 0.95
CA SER A 51 4.89 -3.79 2.40
C SER A 51 4.08 -2.73 3.15
N VAL A 52 4.08 -1.47 2.67
CA VAL A 52 3.21 -0.40 3.19
C VAL A 52 1.74 -0.80 3.08
N LEU A 53 1.31 -1.23 1.89
CA LEU A 53 -0.08 -1.62 1.64
C LEU A 53 -0.49 -2.86 2.45
N GLU A 54 0.40 -3.86 2.57
CA GLU A 54 0.17 -5.03 3.43
C GLU A 54 -0.07 -4.64 4.89
N CYS A 55 0.68 -3.66 5.40
CA CYS A 55 0.48 -3.14 6.75
C CYS A 55 -0.88 -2.45 6.91
N ILE A 56 -1.28 -1.61 5.93
CA ILE A 56 -2.55 -0.87 5.97
C ILE A 56 -3.73 -1.85 5.91
N TYR A 57 -3.69 -2.82 5.03
CA TYR A 57 -4.77 -3.79 4.83
C TYR A 57 -4.76 -4.94 5.84
N ALA A 58 -3.72 -5.03 6.67
CA ALA A 58 -3.50 -6.11 7.64
C ALA A 58 -3.52 -7.52 7.00
N ILE A 59 -2.95 -7.67 5.79
CA ILE A 59 -2.94 -8.92 5.02
C ILE A 59 -2.13 -10.00 5.76
N LYS A 60 -2.64 -11.24 5.77
CA LYS A 60 -1.96 -12.40 6.38
C LYS A 60 -1.68 -13.54 5.41
N LYS A 61 -2.45 -13.66 4.34
CA LYS A 61 -2.39 -14.78 3.38
C LYS A 61 -2.66 -14.28 1.98
N GLU A 62 -2.30 -15.08 0.98
CA GLU A 62 -2.55 -14.79 -0.44
C GLU A 62 -2.18 -13.36 -0.84
N HIS A 63 -1.00 -12.93 -0.40
CA HIS A 63 -0.56 -11.54 -0.45
C HIS A 63 -0.73 -10.91 -1.84
N LYS A 64 -0.27 -11.58 -2.90
CA LYS A 64 -0.36 -11.07 -4.27
C LYS A 64 -1.80 -10.81 -4.72
N LYS A 65 -2.70 -11.80 -4.48
CA LYS A 65 -4.12 -11.70 -4.84
C LYS A 65 -4.80 -10.59 -4.04
N ASN A 66 -4.62 -10.61 -2.73
CA ASN A 66 -5.30 -9.70 -1.83
C ASN A 66 -4.84 -8.25 -2.01
N ILE A 67 -3.53 -7.99 -2.09
CA ILE A 67 -3.03 -6.63 -2.26
C ILE A 67 -3.53 -6.02 -3.59
N SER A 68 -3.55 -6.80 -4.67
CA SER A 68 -3.99 -6.34 -5.97
C SER A 68 -5.49 -6.05 -6.00
N ASN A 69 -6.31 -6.98 -5.53
CA ASN A 69 -7.76 -6.84 -5.54
C ASN A 69 -8.24 -5.75 -4.57
N ILE A 70 -7.68 -5.69 -3.36
CA ILE A 70 -8.03 -4.67 -2.37
C ILE A 70 -7.66 -3.28 -2.88
N THR A 71 -6.45 -3.10 -3.39
CA THR A 71 -6.02 -1.79 -3.87
C THR A 71 -6.92 -1.31 -5.01
N ALA A 72 -7.20 -2.19 -5.98
CA ALA A 72 -8.09 -1.87 -7.11
C ALA A 72 -9.50 -1.50 -6.65
N ALA A 73 -10.12 -2.30 -5.78
CA ALA A 73 -11.45 -2.03 -5.25
C ALA A 73 -11.50 -0.75 -4.38
N TYR A 74 -10.40 -0.46 -3.67
CA TYR A 74 -10.38 0.64 -2.70
C TYR A 74 -10.17 2.01 -3.34
N ILE A 75 -9.34 2.11 -4.37
CA ILE A 75 -8.98 3.40 -4.99
C ILE A 75 -9.38 3.54 -6.47
N GLY A 76 -9.85 2.48 -7.12
CA GLY A 76 -10.34 2.55 -8.50
C GLY A 76 -11.73 3.15 -8.57
N ASN A 77 -11.96 4.10 -9.49
CA ASN A 77 -13.22 4.82 -9.65
C ASN A 77 -14.21 4.08 -10.56
N ASP A 78 -13.71 3.30 -11.49
CA ASP A 78 -14.47 2.51 -12.45
C ASP A 78 -13.78 1.18 -12.75
N SER A 79 -14.43 0.32 -13.52
CA SER A 79 -13.93 -1.02 -13.82
C SER A 79 -12.63 -1.03 -14.62
N GLU A 80 -12.41 -0.07 -15.50
CA GLU A 80 -11.20 0.04 -16.31
C GLU A 80 -10.01 0.45 -15.43
N GLU A 81 -10.18 1.45 -14.57
CA GLU A 81 -9.15 1.87 -13.62
C GLU A 81 -8.86 0.76 -12.60
N GLN A 82 -9.89 0.07 -12.11
CA GLN A 82 -9.73 -1.05 -11.18
C GLN A 82 -8.87 -2.16 -11.79
N GLU A 83 -9.13 -2.56 -13.04
CA GLU A 83 -8.32 -3.60 -13.69
C GLU A 83 -6.87 -3.15 -13.90
N ARG A 84 -6.66 -1.92 -14.36
CA ARG A 84 -5.32 -1.34 -14.51
C ARG A 84 -4.55 -1.29 -13.19
N ILE A 85 -5.21 -0.91 -12.09
CA ILE A 85 -4.60 -0.93 -10.75
C ILE A 85 -4.25 -2.35 -10.36
N ARG A 86 -5.15 -3.30 -10.59
CA ARG A 86 -4.96 -4.70 -10.26
C ARG A 86 -3.75 -5.31 -10.96
N GLU A 87 -3.61 -5.04 -12.27
CA GLU A 87 -2.47 -5.49 -13.06
C GLU A 87 -1.16 -4.89 -12.59
N ASN A 88 -1.09 -3.56 -12.40
CA ASN A 88 0.10 -2.88 -11.89
C ASN A 88 0.52 -3.41 -10.51
N MET A 89 -0.43 -3.69 -9.64
CA MET A 89 -0.15 -4.26 -8.31
C MET A 89 0.37 -5.71 -8.40
N ARG A 90 -0.11 -6.51 -9.35
CA ARG A 90 0.40 -7.86 -9.61
C ARG A 90 1.83 -7.83 -10.12
N ASP A 91 2.14 -6.87 -11.00
CA ASP A 91 3.50 -6.65 -11.51
C ASP A 91 4.44 -6.20 -10.39
N ALA A 92 4.01 -5.25 -9.56
CA ALA A 92 4.77 -4.79 -8.40
C ALA A 92 5.09 -5.93 -7.43
N TYR A 93 4.12 -6.80 -7.18
CA TYR A 93 4.32 -7.96 -6.33
C TYR A 93 5.23 -9.03 -6.98
N GLY A 94 5.22 -9.14 -8.29
CA GLY A 94 6.18 -9.95 -9.05
C GLY A 94 7.62 -9.47 -8.83
N VAL A 95 7.87 -8.16 -8.96
CA VAL A 95 9.18 -7.55 -8.68
C VAL A 95 9.65 -7.83 -7.24
N ARG A 96 8.74 -7.75 -6.26
CA ARG A 96 9.02 -8.08 -4.86
C ARG A 96 9.44 -9.55 -4.69
N SER A 97 8.69 -10.48 -5.29
CA SER A 97 8.95 -11.92 -5.20
C SER A 97 10.33 -12.28 -5.75
N ASP A 98 10.66 -11.77 -6.93
CA ASP A 98 11.94 -12.04 -7.58
C ASP A 98 13.11 -11.48 -6.77
N GLY A 99 12.96 -10.29 -6.17
CA GLY A 99 13.96 -9.67 -5.30
C GLY A 99 14.22 -10.44 -4.00
N SER A 100 13.19 -11.08 -3.45
CA SER A 100 13.29 -11.84 -2.18
C SER A 100 13.95 -13.20 -2.34
N HIS A 101 13.89 -13.81 -3.52
CA HIS A 101 14.44 -15.13 -3.78
C HIS A 101 15.85 -15.13 -4.37
N GLY A 102 16.45 -13.96 -4.59
CA GLY A 102 17.79 -13.83 -5.17
C GLY A 102 17.92 -14.37 -6.60
N GLU A 103 16.76 -14.65 -7.23
CA GLU A 103 16.71 -15.02 -8.64
C GLU A 103 17.07 -13.81 -9.51
N ASN A 104 17.67 -14.08 -10.66
CA ASN A 104 17.93 -13.03 -11.65
C ASN A 104 16.61 -12.31 -11.95
N LEU A 105 16.49 -11.09 -11.45
CA LEU A 105 15.35 -10.25 -11.68
C LEU A 105 15.08 -10.23 -13.19
N LYS A 106 14.03 -10.91 -13.64
CA LYS A 106 13.57 -10.88 -15.04
C LYS A 106 13.46 -9.45 -15.57
N TYR A 107 13.34 -8.50 -14.66
CA TYR A 107 13.20 -7.07 -14.87
C TYR A 107 14.53 -6.27 -14.85
N LEU A 108 15.70 -6.89 -14.67
CA LEU A 108 17.01 -6.22 -14.71
C LEU A 108 17.72 -6.34 -16.07
N GLN A 109 17.09 -6.88 -17.09
CA GLN A 109 17.60 -6.81 -18.45
C GLN A 109 17.44 -5.39 -19.00
N GLU A 110 18.30 -4.97 -19.91
CA GLU A 110 18.56 -3.56 -20.29
C GLU A 110 17.33 -2.68 -20.61
N ASN A 111 16.20 -3.26 -21.00
CA ASN A 111 14.94 -2.53 -21.28
C ASN A 111 14.03 -2.35 -20.05
N ASP A 112 14.37 -2.88 -18.90
CA ASP A 112 13.46 -2.98 -17.76
C ASP A 112 13.58 -1.84 -16.74
N ARG A 113 14.64 -1.03 -16.83
CA ARG A 113 14.79 0.13 -15.91
C ARG A 113 13.66 1.14 -16.08
N GLU A 114 13.29 1.45 -17.32
CA GLU A 114 12.17 2.37 -17.58
C GLU A 114 10.84 1.80 -17.09
N LYS A 115 10.63 0.51 -17.28
CA LYS A 115 9.44 -0.19 -16.79
C LYS A 115 9.38 -0.15 -15.28
N LEU A 116 10.49 -0.42 -14.59
CA LEU A 116 10.58 -0.32 -13.13
C LEU A 116 10.37 1.12 -12.64
N MET A 117 10.91 2.13 -13.34
CA MET A 117 10.68 3.54 -13.02
C MET A 117 9.20 3.91 -13.12
N ARG A 118 8.53 3.55 -14.24
CA ARG A 118 7.10 3.78 -14.44
C ARG A 118 6.29 3.09 -13.35
N LEU A 119 6.56 1.81 -13.11
CA LEU A 119 5.88 1.02 -12.09
C LEU A 119 6.06 1.64 -10.70
N SER A 120 7.29 1.99 -10.32
CA SER A 120 7.57 2.66 -9.05
C SER A 120 6.79 3.96 -8.87
N THR A 121 6.68 4.77 -9.94
CA THR A 121 5.92 6.03 -9.92
C THR A 121 4.42 5.79 -9.74
N VAL A 122 3.88 4.83 -10.48
CA VAL A 122 2.45 4.45 -10.40
C VAL A 122 2.10 3.90 -9.02
N ILE A 123 2.94 3.03 -8.46
CA ILE A 123 2.70 2.46 -7.14
C ILE A 123 2.84 3.52 -6.03
N ASP A 124 3.76 4.48 -6.14
CA ASP A 124 3.81 5.62 -5.20
C ASP A 124 2.50 6.42 -5.20
N ASP A 125 1.91 6.66 -6.38
CA ASP A 125 0.60 7.31 -6.47
C ASP A 125 -0.50 6.49 -5.80
N TYR A 126 -0.55 5.18 -6.04
CA TYR A 126 -1.54 4.31 -5.37
C TYR A 126 -1.39 4.34 -3.85
N VAL A 127 -0.18 4.25 -3.34
CA VAL A 127 0.10 4.37 -1.91
C VAL A 127 -0.39 5.70 -1.35
N ARG A 128 -0.16 6.81 -2.04
CA ARG A 128 -0.67 8.13 -1.62
C ARG A 128 -2.19 8.20 -1.59
N ARG A 129 -2.85 7.66 -2.62
CA ARG A 129 -4.32 7.61 -2.70
C ARG A 129 -4.90 6.77 -1.57
N VAL A 130 -4.31 5.60 -1.31
CA VAL A 130 -4.70 4.73 -0.19
C VAL A 130 -4.55 5.44 1.14
N PHE A 131 -3.41 6.07 1.42
CA PHE A 131 -3.20 6.82 2.65
C PHE A 131 -4.21 7.95 2.83
N ARG A 132 -4.44 8.77 1.79
CA ARG A 132 -5.42 9.86 1.86
C ARG A 132 -6.81 9.32 2.22
N LYS A 133 -7.27 8.30 1.54
CA LYS A 133 -8.58 7.71 1.78
C LYS A 133 -8.68 7.09 3.17
N ALA A 134 -7.68 6.34 3.60
CA ALA A 134 -7.64 5.71 4.90
C ALA A 134 -7.66 6.72 6.06
N ILE A 135 -6.96 7.85 5.92
CA ILE A 135 -6.88 8.88 6.96
C ILE A 135 -8.12 9.77 6.98
N SER A 136 -8.56 10.26 5.81
CA SER A 136 -9.56 11.31 5.74
C SER A 136 -11.00 10.80 5.67
N VAL A 137 -11.22 9.63 5.09
CA VAL A 137 -12.58 9.12 4.84
C VAL A 137 -12.97 8.07 5.87
N GLU A 138 -12.09 7.12 6.13
CA GLU A 138 -12.43 5.93 6.92
C GLU A 138 -12.20 6.10 8.41
N ASN A 139 -11.48 7.16 8.83
CA ASN A 139 -11.09 7.37 10.24
C ASN A 139 -10.70 6.04 10.91
N LEU A 140 -9.93 5.23 10.16
CA LEU A 140 -9.50 3.91 10.60
C LEU A 140 -8.68 4.10 11.87
N ASN A 141 -9.29 3.85 13.00
CA ASN A 141 -8.65 4.01 14.29
C ASN A 141 -7.69 2.84 14.48
N TYR A 142 -6.42 3.12 14.22
CA TYR A 142 -5.37 2.10 14.13
C TYR A 142 -4.79 1.71 15.49
N ASN A 143 -5.63 1.39 16.45
CA ASN A 143 -5.15 0.72 17.63
C ASN A 143 -4.73 -0.71 17.25
N ASN A 144 -3.54 -1.14 17.60
CA ASN A 144 -2.92 -2.35 17.09
C ASN A 144 -3.40 -3.65 17.79
N THR A 145 -4.62 -3.67 18.30
CA THR A 145 -5.19 -4.89 18.89
C THR A 145 -5.42 -5.95 17.81
N SER A 146 -5.37 -7.22 18.20
CA SER A 146 -5.66 -8.34 17.29
C SER A 146 -7.07 -8.26 16.72
N GLU A 147 -8.02 -7.79 17.51
CA GLU A 147 -9.42 -7.59 17.14
C GLU A 147 -9.57 -6.52 16.06
N GLU A 148 -8.87 -5.41 16.24
CA GLU A 148 -8.94 -4.31 15.29
C GLU A 148 -8.27 -4.64 13.95
N LYS A 149 -7.15 -5.34 13.99
CA LYS A 149 -6.53 -5.90 12.78
C LYS A 149 -7.45 -6.89 12.05
N ALA A 150 -8.20 -7.69 12.80
CA ALA A 150 -9.18 -8.62 12.23
C ALA A 150 -10.34 -7.86 11.57
N ARG A 151 -10.84 -6.79 12.21
CA ARG A 151 -11.88 -5.90 11.68
C ARG A 151 -11.43 -5.21 10.39
N ILE A 152 -10.24 -4.62 10.38
CA ILE A 152 -9.65 -3.95 9.22
C ILE A 152 -9.51 -4.95 8.06
N ARG A 153 -8.95 -6.12 8.33
CA ARG A 153 -8.79 -7.17 7.33
C ARG A 153 -10.13 -7.60 6.73
N LYS A 154 -11.14 -7.80 7.59
CA LYS A 154 -12.48 -8.15 7.15
C LYS A 154 -13.06 -7.06 6.25
N TYR A 155 -12.97 -5.81 6.67
CA TYR A 155 -13.43 -4.65 5.88
C TYR A 155 -12.83 -4.64 4.47
N PHE A 156 -11.52 -4.72 4.34
CA PHE A 156 -10.86 -4.72 3.04
C PHE A 156 -11.14 -5.98 2.22
N SER A 157 -11.25 -7.14 2.87
CA SER A 157 -11.62 -8.39 2.19
C SER A 157 -13.03 -8.32 1.63
N ASP A 158 -13.99 -7.85 2.41
CA ASP A 158 -15.38 -7.72 1.98
C ASP A 158 -15.48 -6.70 0.82
N LEU A 159 -14.79 -5.57 0.90
CA LEU A 159 -14.71 -4.59 -0.18
C LEU A 159 -14.17 -5.20 -1.47
N ALA A 160 -13.07 -5.96 -1.40
CA ALA A 160 -12.51 -6.60 -2.59
C ALA A 160 -13.48 -7.61 -3.21
N LYS A 161 -14.24 -8.34 -2.42
CA LYS A 161 -15.26 -9.31 -2.90
C LYS A 161 -16.45 -8.65 -3.60
N THR A 162 -16.75 -7.39 -3.31
CA THR A 162 -17.81 -6.66 -4.04
C THR A 162 -17.45 -6.43 -5.50
N VAL A 163 -16.14 -6.30 -5.80
CA VAL A 163 -15.63 -6.03 -7.15
C VAL A 163 -15.12 -7.31 -7.81
N TYR A 164 -14.50 -8.18 -7.02
CA TYR A 164 -13.87 -9.43 -7.47
C TYR A 164 -14.45 -10.62 -6.67
N PRO A 165 -15.65 -11.07 -6.97
CA PRO A 165 -16.23 -12.28 -6.34
C PRO A 165 -15.35 -13.49 -6.62
N GLU A 166 -15.26 -14.39 -5.64
CA GLU A 166 -14.52 -15.66 -5.74
C GLU A 166 -15.22 -16.64 -6.68
#